data_ea857a122edf970546baf59a6d156d12
#
_entry.id   ea857a122edf970546baf59a6d156d12
#
_cell.length_a   1.000
_cell.length_b   1.000
_cell.length_c   1.000
_cell.angle_alpha   90.00
_cell.angle_beta   90.00
_cell.angle_gamma   90.00
#
_symmetry.space_group_name_H-M   'P 1'
#
loop_
_entity.id
_entity.type
_entity.pdbx_description
1 polymer ?
#
loop_
_entity_poly.entity_id
_entity_poly.type
_entity_poly.pdbx_seq_one_letter_code
_entity_poly.pdbx_strand_id
1 'polypeptide(L)'
;MIKPVRVLVIEDSVADAELIRHELLRSGLATVTERVDSEHAFVMALRDFLPDVVLSDHALGAFDAQSALALLNSIRPTTPFILVTGTINSEATVACIRAGAEDLILKDNLGRLAASITKAVQLRRPLEKLTPRQIEVLRMVAEGHRTREIASRLKLSVKTVESHRGEIMKRLAIHDVVGLVRYAMRVGLVSPAA
;
A
#
# COMPACT_ATOMS: atom_id res chain seq x y z
N MET A 1 20.52 14.31 1.69
CA MET A 1 20.23 13.58 0.43
C MET A 1 18.83 12.99 0.54
N ILE A 2 17.98 13.20 -0.46
CA ILE A 2 16.63 12.60 -0.51
C ILE A 2 16.81 11.12 -0.85
N LYS A 3 16.30 10.23 0.01
CA LYS A 3 16.32 8.78 -0.26
C LYS A 3 15.44 8.50 -1.49
N PRO A 4 15.92 7.78 -2.51
CA PRO A 4 15.12 7.45 -3.68
C PRO A 4 13.94 6.54 -3.29
N VAL A 5 12.83 6.72 -3.98
CA VAL A 5 11.63 5.88 -3.82
C VAL A 5 11.87 4.55 -4.51
N ARG A 6 11.65 3.45 -3.79
CA ARG A 6 11.79 2.09 -4.31
C ARG A 6 10.46 1.65 -4.92
N VAL A 7 10.43 1.55 -6.23
CA VAL A 7 9.24 1.23 -7.03
C VAL A 7 9.35 -0.19 -7.55
N LEU A 8 8.47 -1.08 -7.11
CA LEU A 8 8.34 -2.43 -7.65
C LEU A 8 7.27 -2.42 -8.74
N VAL A 9 7.62 -2.86 -9.93
CA VAL A 9 6.74 -2.90 -11.10
C VAL A 9 6.40 -4.35 -11.42
N ILE A 10 5.12 -4.71 -11.36
CA ILE A 10 4.60 -6.00 -11.82
C ILE A 10 4.10 -5.79 -13.24
N GLU A 11 4.83 -6.29 -14.21
CA GLU A 11 4.59 -6.07 -15.64
C GLU A 11 5.28 -7.18 -16.46
N ASP A 12 4.55 -7.87 -17.32
CA ASP A 12 5.08 -8.92 -18.20
C ASP A 12 5.73 -8.35 -19.46
N SER A 13 5.24 -7.20 -19.95
CA SER A 13 5.82 -6.47 -21.07
C SER A 13 7.05 -5.66 -20.66
N VAL A 14 8.21 -6.03 -21.17
CA VAL A 14 9.45 -5.25 -20.97
C VAL A 14 9.31 -3.84 -21.51
N ALA A 15 8.62 -3.67 -22.64
CA ALA A 15 8.40 -2.35 -23.26
C ALA A 15 7.57 -1.43 -22.38
N ASP A 16 6.51 -1.95 -21.76
CA ASP A 16 5.64 -1.17 -20.86
C ASP A 16 6.36 -0.82 -19.56
N ALA A 17 7.14 -1.74 -19.00
CA ALA A 17 7.99 -1.46 -17.85
C ALA A 17 9.01 -0.35 -18.14
N GLU A 18 9.60 -0.34 -19.33
CA GLU A 18 10.51 0.72 -19.77
C GLU A 18 9.79 2.08 -19.95
N LEU A 19 8.55 2.08 -20.44
CA LEU A 19 7.74 3.31 -20.51
C LEU A 19 7.50 3.89 -19.11
N ILE A 20 7.14 3.06 -18.15
CA ILE A 20 6.97 3.46 -16.74
C ILE A 20 8.28 4.04 -16.21
N ARG A 21 9.40 3.34 -16.39
CA ARG A 21 10.72 3.77 -15.93
C ARG A 21 11.13 5.10 -16.56
N HIS A 22 10.94 5.26 -17.86
CA HIS A 22 11.26 6.48 -18.58
C HIS A 22 10.42 7.68 -18.07
N GLU A 23 9.13 7.48 -17.83
CA GLU A 23 8.27 8.54 -17.29
C GLU A 23 8.68 8.96 -15.88
N LEU A 24 9.04 8.02 -15.02
CA LEU A 24 9.57 8.31 -13.68
C LEU A 24 10.85 9.12 -13.75
N LEU A 25 11.78 8.79 -14.64
CA LEU A 25 13.01 9.57 -14.87
C LEU A 25 12.68 10.98 -15.36
N ARG A 26 11.75 11.11 -16.33
CA ARG A 26 11.35 12.40 -16.91
C ARG A 26 10.70 13.32 -15.88
N SER A 27 9.98 12.74 -14.91
CA SER A 27 9.31 13.51 -13.85
C SER A 27 10.28 14.13 -12.82
N GLY A 28 11.56 13.72 -12.82
CA GLY A 28 12.54 14.15 -11.83
C GLY A 28 12.38 13.48 -10.46
N LEU A 29 11.47 12.51 -10.30
CA LEU A 29 11.35 11.75 -9.07
C LEU A 29 12.55 10.79 -8.93
N ALA A 30 13.32 10.94 -7.87
CA ALA A 30 14.42 10.02 -7.60
C ALA A 30 13.86 8.65 -7.23
N THR A 31 14.02 7.65 -8.11
CA THR A 31 13.52 6.29 -7.95
C THR A 31 14.58 5.24 -8.17
N VAL A 32 14.40 4.08 -7.52
CA VAL A 32 15.04 2.82 -7.87
C VAL A 32 13.92 1.88 -8.24
N THR A 33 13.96 1.31 -9.45
CA THR A 33 12.90 0.45 -9.98
C THR A 33 13.37 -0.99 -10.09
N GLU A 34 12.50 -1.93 -9.72
CA GLU A 34 12.65 -3.36 -9.96
C GLU A 34 11.42 -3.88 -10.68
N ARG A 35 11.58 -4.74 -11.70
CA ARG A 35 10.49 -5.38 -12.45
C ARG A 35 10.37 -6.84 -12.09
N VAL A 36 9.16 -7.30 -11.90
CA VAL A 36 8.81 -8.70 -11.71
C VAL A 36 7.63 -9.07 -12.64
N ASP A 37 7.54 -10.32 -13.04
CA ASP A 37 6.49 -10.82 -13.94
C ASP A 37 5.84 -12.11 -13.45
N SER A 38 6.12 -12.52 -12.23
CA SER A 38 5.58 -13.75 -11.64
C SER A 38 5.32 -13.57 -10.15
N GLU A 39 4.39 -14.36 -9.61
CA GLU A 39 4.07 -14.38 -8.18
C GLU A 39 5.31 -14.67 -7.32
N HIS A 40 6.12 -15.66 -7.71
CA HIS A 40 7.32 -16.01 -6.98
C HIS A 40 8.31 -14.84 -6.88
N ALA A 41 8.62 -14.20 -8.03
CA ALA A 41 9.51 -13.04 -8.07
C ALA A 41 8.94 -11.87 -7.27
N PHE A 42 7.62 -11.66 -7.31
CA PHE A 42 6.94 -10.62 -6.53
C PHE A 42 7.11 -10.84 -5.02
N VAL A 43 6.85 -12.06 -4.53
CA VAL A 43 7.01 -12.39 -3.09
C VAL A 43 8.46 -12.21 -2.64
N MET A 44 9.44 -12.60 -3.46
CA MET A 44 10.87 -12.39 -3.15
C MET A 44 11.20 -10.90 -3.11
N ALA A 45 10.75 -10.12 -4.10
CA ALA A 45 10.99 -8.67 -4.14
C ALA A 45 10.35 -7.94 -2.95
N LEU A 46 9.17 -8.36 -2.48
CA LEU A 46 8.57 -7.78 -1.27
C LEU A 46 9.45 -7.93 -0.02
N ARG A 47 10.27 -8.98 0.04
CA ARG A 47 11.16 -9.29 1.17
C ARG A 47 12.53 -8.65 1.04
N ASP A 48 13.11 -8.67 -0.16
CA ASP A 48 14.51 -8.32 -0.42
C ASP A 48 14.64 -6.88 -0.91
N PHE A 49 13.84 -6.51 -1.90
CA PHE A 49 13.80 -5.14 -2.42
C PHE A 49 13.07 -4.18 -1.48
N LEU A 50 12.11 -4.62 -0.66
CA LEU A 50 11.34 -3.83 0.31
C LEU A 50 10.74 -2.56 -0.33
N PRO A 51 9.83 -2.64 -1.29
CA PRO A 51 9.36 -1.49 -2.05
C PRO A 51 8.62 -0.47 -1.18
N ASP A 52 8.76 0.81 -1.55
CA ASP A 52 7.98 1.92 -0.99
C ASP A 52 6.61 2.05 -1.69
N VAL A 53 6.49 1.52 -2.92
CA VAL A 53 5.26 1.46 -3.71
C VAL A 53 5.32 0.29 -4.69
N VAL A 54 4.16 -0.32 -4.96
CA VAL A 54 3.97 -1.33 -6.01
C VAL A 54 3.14 -0.72 -7.13
N LEU A 55 3.61 -0.84 -8.35
CA LEU A 55 2.86 -0.58 -9.58
C LEU A 55 2.53 -1.92 -10.22
N SER A 56 1.30 -2.11 -10.69
CA SER A 56 0.90 -3.37 -11.32
C SER A 56 0.10 -3.11 -12.57
N ASP A 57 0.44 -3.78 -13.67
CA ASP A 57 -0.53 -3.93 -14.74
C ASP A 57 -1.72 -4.76 -14.26
N HIS A 58 -2.83 -4.57 -14.91
CA HIS A 58 -4.05 -5.31 -14.63
C HIS A 58 -4.02 -6.73 -15.18
N ALA A 59 -3.48 -6.92 -16.38
CA ALA A 59 -3.48 -8.16 -17.13
C ALA A 59 -2.07 -8.78 -17.18
N LEU A 60 -1.73 -9.61 -16.21
CA LEU A 60 -0.42 -10.25 -16.07
C LEU A 60 -0.48 -11.77 -16.35
N GLY A 61 -1.37 -12.22 -17.22
CA GLY A 61 -1.54 -13.64 -17.51
C GLY A 61 -2.05 -14.44 -16.30
N ALA A 62 -1.24 -15.34 -15.76
CA ALA A 62 -1.61 -16.22 -14.64
C ALA A 62 -1.55 -15.54 -13.26
N PHE A 63 -0.89 -14.41 -13.12
CA PHE A 63 -0.74 -13.65 -11.88
C PHE A 63 -1.36 -12.28 -12.06
N ASP A 64 -2.62 -12.12 -11.65
CA ASP A 64 -3.38 -10.88 -11.83
C ASP A 64 -3.13 -9.84 -10.70
N ALA A 65 -3.52 -8.60 -10.96
CA ALA A 65 -3.36 -7.50 -10.02
C ALA A 65 -4.13 -7.71 -8.71
N GLN A 66 -5.25 -8.42 -8.72
CA GLN A 66 -6.04 -8.69 -7.52
C GLN A 66 -5.33 -9.67 -6.59
N SER A 67 -4.75 -10.73 -7.14
CA SER A 67 -3.90 -11.68 -6.42
C SER A 67 -2.65 -11.01 -5.86
N ALA A 68 -2.00 -10.16 -6.66
CA ALA A 68 -0.84 -9.36 -6.22
C ALA A 68 -1.19 -8.45 -5.05
N LEU A 69 -2.31 -7.75 -5.11
CA LEU A 69 -2.79 -6.87 -4.02
C LEU A 69 -3.13 -7.66 -2.75
N ALA A 70 -3.75 -8.84 -2.88
CA ALA A 70 -4.04 -9.71 -1.73
C ALA A 70 -2.75 -10.19 -1.04
N LEU A 71 -1.74 -10.61 -1.81
CA LEU A 71 -0.42 -10.97 -1.29
C LEU A 71 0.29 -9.78 -0.64
N LEU A 72 0.28 -8.61 -1.29
CA LEU A 72 0.85 -7.39 -0.72
C LEU A 72 0.22 -7.06 0.63
N ASN A 73 -1.10 -7.11 0.73
CA ASN A 73 -1.84 -6.83 1.96
C ASN A 73 -1.51 -7.83 3.09
N SER A 74 -1.16 -9.07 2.74
CA SER A 74 -0.76 -10.09 3.73
C SER A 74 0.68 -9.91 4.22
N ILE A 75 1.60 -9.51 3.33
CA ILE A 75 3.05 -9.44 3.61
C ILE A 75 3.47 -8.05 4.05
N ARG A 76 3.00 -7.01 3.33
CA ARG A 76 3.37 -5.60 3.54
C ARG A 76 2.16 -4.66 3.44
N PRO A 77 1.21 -4.72 4.37
CA PRO A 77 -0.08 -4.01 4.30
C PRO A 77 0.04 -2.48 4.29
N THR A 78 1.22 -1.95 4.59
CA THR A 78 1.47 -0.51 4.58
C THR A 78 2.07 0.01 3.28
N THR A 79 2.41 -0.87 2.33
CA THR A 79 2.94 -0.49 1.03
C THR A 79 1.80 -0.15 0.08
N PRO A 80 1.77 1.05 -0.53
CA PRO A 80 0.72 1.42 -1.48
C PRO A 80 0.81 0.60 -2.77
N PHE A 81 -0.36 0.32 -3.35
CA PHE A 81 -0.53 -0.38 -4.61
C PHE A 81 -1.25 0.53 -5.60
N ILE A 82 -0.67 0.75 -6.77
CA ILE A 82 -1.21 1.59 -7.84
C ILE A 82 -1.36 0.73 -9.09
N LEU A 83 -2.56 0.72 -9.67
CA LEU A 83 -2.79 0.08 -10.96
C LEU A 83 -2.29 0.97 -12.09
N VAL A 84 -1.57 0.38 -13.07
CA VAL A 84 -1.12 1.04 -14.29
C VAL A 84 -1.54 0.17 -15.46
N THR A 85 -2.60 0.54 -16.16
CA THR A 85 -3.21 -0.32 -17.18
C THR A 85 -3.44 0.39 -18.51
N GLY A 86 -3.36 -0.34 -19.60
CA GLY A 86 -3.68 0.17 -20.94
C GLY A 86 -5.18 0.25 -21.23
N THR A 87 -6.00 -0.47 -20.46
CA THR A 87 -7.46 -0.51 -20.68
C THR A 87 -8.21 -0.40 -19.36
N ILE A 88 -9.34 0.29 -19.37
CA ILE A 88 -10.26 0.28 -18.24
C ILE A 88 -11.17 -0.94 -18.38
N ASN A 89 -10.80 -2.04 -17.73
CA ASN A 89 -11.74 -3.13 -17.51
C ASN A 89 -12.55 -2.81 -16.26
N SER A 90 -13.81 -2.46 -16.44
CA SER A 90 -14.62 -1.82 -15.40
C SER A 90 -14.76 -2.66 -14.12
N GLU A 91 -15.00 -3.97 -14.23
CA GLU A 91 -15.26 -4.82 -13.05
C GLU A 91 -14.00 -5.12 -12.24
N ALA A 92 -12.93 -5.53 -12.89
CA ALA A 92 -11.70 -5.87 -12.20
C ALA A 92 -10.97 -4.63 -11.65
N THR A 93 -11.04 -3.50 -12.34
CA THR A 93 -10.55 -2.21 -11.85
C THR A 93 -11.30 -1.80 -10.58
N VAL A 94 -12.63 -1.87 -10.57
CA VAL A 94 -13.45 -1.58 -9.38
C VAL A 94 -13.12 -2.55 -8.25
N ALA A 95 -12.91 -3.83 -8.55
CA ALA A 95 -12.54 -4.84 -7.56
C ALA A 95 -11.19 -4.49 -6.88
N CYS A 96 -10.17 -4.10 -7.64
CA CYS A 96 -8.87 -3.69 -7.12
C CYS A 96 -8.97 -2.42 -6.25
N ILE A 97 -9.74 -1.42 -6.68
CA ILE A 97 -9.96 -0.20 -5.87
C ILE A 97 -10.66 -0.55 -4.55
N ARG A 98 -11.71 -1.40 -4.59
CA ARG A 98 -12.40 -1.89 -3.38
C ARG A 98 -11.49 -2.71 -2.47
N ALA A 99 -10.54 -3.46 -3.04
CA ALA A 99 -9.55 -4.24 -2.31
C ALA A 99 -8.42 -3.37 -1.71
N GLY A 100 -8.38 -2.06 -1.99
CA GLY A 100 -7.45 -1.11 -1.39
C GLY A 100 -6.34 -0.61 -2.31
N ALA A 101 -6.48 -0.73 -3.63
CA ALA A 101 -5.59 -0.03 -4.55
C ALA A 101 -5.73 1.49 -4.36
N GLU A 102 -4.59 2.18 -4.28
CA GLU A 102 -4.51 3.62 -3.96
C GLU A 102 -4.95 4.51 -5.12
N ASP A 103 -4.62 4.13 -6.33
CA ASP A 103 -4.92 4.89 -7.54
C ASP A 103 -4.95 3.96 -8.76
N LEU A 104 -5.53 4.48 -9.85
CA LEU A 104 -5.52 3.88 -11.18
C LEU A 104 -4.95 4.89 -12.17
N ILE A 105 -3.97 4.46 -12.95
CA ILE A 105 -3.32 5.27 -13.98
C ILE A 105 -3.38 4.53 -15.32
N LEU A 106 -3.82 5.23 -16.34
CA LEU A 106 -3.80 4.70 -17.70
C LEU A 106 -2.40 4.83 -18.30
N LYS A 107 -1.95 3.80 -19.05
CA LYS A 107 -0.64 3.79 -19.73
C LYS A 107 -0.50 4.94 -20.76
N ASP A 108 -1.60 5.46 -21.28
CA ASP A 108 -1.64 6.66 -22.16
C ASP A 108 -1.57 7.98 -21.37
N ASN A 109 -1.68 7.95 -20.04
CA ASN A 109 -1.63 9.13 -19.16
C ASN A 109 -0.64 8.96 -18.00
N LEU A 110 0.56 8.45 -18.26
CA LEU A 110 1.60 8.24 -17.26
C LEU A 110 2.14 9.53 -16.62
N GLY A 111 1.85 10.72 -17.20
CA GLY A 111 2.28 11.99 -16.64
C GLY A 111 1.80 12.26 -15.19
N ARG A 112 0.76 11.55 -14.73
CA ARG A 112 0.28 11.61 -13.33
C ARG A 112 1.02 10.68 -12.38
N LEU A 113 1.82 9.73 -12.89
CA LEU A 113 2.36 8.62 -12.11
C LEU A 113 3.24 9.08 -10.94
N ALA A 114 4.16 10.01 -11.20
CA ALA A 114 5.06 10.53 -10.17
C ALA A 114 4.31 11.27 -9.04
N ALA A 115 3.26 12.03 -9.39
CA ALA A 115 2.42 12.71 -8.40
C ALA A 115 1.63 11.71 -7.55
N SER A 116 1.07 10.66 -8.17
CA SER A 116 0.35 9.60 -7.47
C SER A 116 1.26 8.83 -6.51
N ILE A 117 2.45 8.41 -6.98
CA ILE A 117 3.47 7.75 -6.14
C ILE A 117 3.84 8.64 -4.95
N THR A 118 4.17 9.90 -5.21
CA THR A 118 4.58 10.84 -4.17
C THR A 118 3.50 10.98 -3.10
N LYS A 119 2.25 11.17 -3.52
CA LYS A 119 1.10 11.28 -2.62
C LYS A 119 0.93 10.00 -1.78
N ALA A 120 0.93 8.82 -2.42
CA ALA A 120 0.73 7.54 -1.77
C ALA A 120 1.82 7.23 -0.74
N VAL A 121 3.09 7.46 -1.09
CA VAL A 121 4.24 7.26 -0.20
C VAL A 121 4.22 8.25 0.96
N GLN A 122 3.96 9.55 0.70
CA GLN A 122 3.89 10.57 1.76
C GLN A 122 2.77 10.29 2.76
N LEU A 123 1.62 9.81 2.28
CA LEU A 123 0.48 9.47 3.12
C LEU A 123 0.81 8.35 4.11
N ARG A 124 1.67 7.41 3.71
CA ARG A 124 2.05 6.24 4.52
C ARG A 124 3.31 6.41 5.36
N ARG A 125 4.14 7.42 5.09
CA ARG A 125 5.35 7.72 5.89
C ARG A 125 5.12 7.74 7.41
N PRO A 126 4.01 8.27 7.94
CA PRO A 126 3.78 8.23 9.38
C PRO A 126 3.66 6.81 9.94
N LEU A 127 3.23 5.82 9.14
CA LEU A 127 3.16 4.42 9.56
C LEU A 127 4.53 3.81 9.83
N GLU A 128 5.60 4.30 9.18
CA GLU A 128 6.98 3.85 9.44
C GLU A 128 7.43 4.12 10.88
N LYS A 129 6.76 5.07 11.57
CA LYS A 129 7.01 5.37 12.97
C LYS A 129 6.35 4.37 13.93
N LEU A 130 5.47 3.51 13.41
CA LEU A 130 4.76 2.51 14.20
C LEU A 130 5.49 1.17 14.16
N THR A 131 5.48 0.46 15.27
CA THR A 131 5.92 -0.94 15.31
C THR A 131 4.89 -1.84 14.62
N PRO A 132 5.26 -3.05 14.15
CA PRO A 132 4.31 -4.01 13.59
C PRO A 132 3.12 -4.26 14.53
N ARG A 133 3.36 -4.34 15.84
CA ARG A 133 2.31 -4.50 16.84
C ARG A 133 1.36 -3.31 16.93
N GLN A 134 1.87 -2.10 16.78
CA GLN A 134 1.05 -0.89 16.77
C GLN A 134 0.20 -0.80 15.49
N ILE A 135 0.72 -1.24 14.35
CA ILE A 135 -0.04 -1.32 13.09
C ILE A 135 -1.20 -2.31 13.24
N GLU A 136 -0.96 -3.46 13.86
CA GLU A 136 -1.97 -4.47 14.15
C GLU A 136 -3.09 -3.93 15.07
N VAL A 137 -2.71 -3.22 16.14
CA VAL A 137 -3.66 -2.54 17.02
C VAL A 137 -4.45 -1.46 16.27
N LEU A 138 -3.79 -0.65 15.45
CA LEU A 138 -4.44 0.39 14.63
C LEU A 138 -5.47 -0.21 13.67
N ARG A 139 -5.13 -1.32 13.00
CA ARG A 139 -6.06 -2.04 12.12
C ARG A 139 -7.31 -2.47 12.89
N MET A 140 -7.15 -3.17 14.01
CA MET A 140 -8.27 -3.67 14.79
C MET A 140 -9.14 -2.55 15.37
N VAL A 141 -8.56 -1.41 15.75
CA VAL A 141 -9.31 -0.20 16.14
C VAL A 141 -10.15 0.30 14.97
N ALA A 142 -9.58 0.33 13.77
CA ALA A 142 -10.27 0.79 12.57
C ALA A 142 -11.36 -0.17 12.08
N GLU A 143 -11.22 -1.47 12.35
CA GLU A 143 -12.25 -2.50 12.16
C GLU A 143 -13.39 -2.44 13.20
N GLY A 144 -13.30 -1.51 14.17
CA GLY A 144 -14.34 -1.29 15.19
C GLY A 144 -14.23 -2.20 16.42
N HIS A 145 -13.15 -2.96 16.58
CA HIS A 145 -12.99 -3.83 17.75
C HIS A 145 -12.80 -3.03 19.04
N ARG A 146 -13.46 -3.47 20.10
CA ARG A 146 -13.32 -2.87 21.44
C ARG A 146 -11.98 -3.21 22.06
N THR A 147 -11.46 -2.37 22.94
CA THR A 147 -10.16 -2.57 23.60
C THR A 147 -10.00 -3.95 24.25
N ARG A 148 -11.06 -4.47 24.87
CA ARG A 148 -11.05 -5.82 25.48
C ARG A 148 -10.93 -6.95 24.43
N GLU A 149 -11.59 -6.80 23.29
CA GLU A 149 -11.53 -7.76 22.17
C GLU A 149 -10.13 -7.76 21.55
N ILE A 150 -9.55 -6.58 21.34
CA ILE A 150 -8.17 -6.42 20.87
C ILE A 150 -7.21 -7.10 21.84
N ALA A 151 -7.35 -6.84 23.14
CA ALA A 151 -6.52 -7.43 24.18
C ALA A 151 -6.58 -8.97 24.15
N SER A 152 -7.79 -9.55 24.06
CA SER A 152 -8.00 -10.99 23.98
C SER A 152 -7.36 -11.59 22.73
N ARG A 153 -7.64 -11.03 21.54
CA ARG A 153 -7.12 -11.54 20.25
C ARG A 153 -5.61 -11.46 20.15
N LEU A 154 -5.03 -10.39 20.69
CA LEU A 154 -3.60 -10.14 20.65
C LEU A 154 -2.84 -10.76 21.85
N LYS A 155 -3.54 -11.41 22.78
CA LYS A 155 -2.96 -11.97 24.04
C LYS A 155 -2.22 -10.91 24.84
N LEU A 156 -2.82 -9.72 24.98
CA LEU A 156 -2.31 -8.58 25.74
C LEU A 156 -3.23 -8.23 26.91
N SER A 157 -2.74 -7.43 27.84
CA SER A 157 -3.60 -6.79 28.82
C SER A 157 -4.37 -5.60 28.20
N VAL A 158 -5.55 -5.27 28.75
CA VAL A 158 -6.31 -4.08 28.35
C VAL A 158 -5.46 -2.82 28.47
N LYS A 159 -4.72 -2.68 29.57
CA LYS A 159 -3.79 -1.57 29.81
C LYS A 159 -2.69 -1.47 28.73
N THR A 160 -2.18 -2.61 28.26
CA THR A 160 -1.18 -2.63 27.17
C THR A 160 -1.77 -2.13 25.85
N VAL A 161 -3.00 -2.52 25.52
CA VAL A 161 -3.69 -2.02 24.33
C VAL A 161 -3.97 -0.52 24.42
N GLU A 162 -4.38 -0.01 25.58
CA GLU A 162 -4.57 1.42 25.81
C GLU A 162 -3.25 2.20 25.65
N SER A 163 -2.16 1.66 26.19
CA SER A 163 -0.81 2.24 26.01
C SER A 163 -0.43 2.29 24.52
N HIS A 164 -0.64 1.19 23.76
CA HIS A 164 -0.39 1.19 22.32
C HIS A 164 -1.23 2.24 21.57
N ARG A 165 -2.53 2.37 21.91
CA ARG A 165 -3.39 3.40 21.31
C ARG A 165 -2.88 4.81 21.59
N GLY A 166 -2.48 5.11 22.82
CA GLY A 166 -1.90 6.40 23.19
C GLY A 166 -0.63 6.72 22.41
N GLU A 167 0.29 5.74 22.30
CA GLU A 167 1.51 5.90 21.51
C GLU A 167 1.24 6.05 20.01
N ILE A 168 0.27 5.32 19.44
CA ILE A 168 -0.15 5.47 18.04
C ILE A 168 -0.65 6.90 17.80
N MET A 169 -1.57 7.38 18.64
CA MET A 169 -2.11 8.74 18.55
C MET A 169 -1.00 9.79 18.60
N LYS A 170 -0.05 9.65 19.52
CA LYS A 170 1.10 10.54 19.64
C LYS A 170 1.98 10.53 18.40
N ARG A 171 2.35 9.36 17.89
CA ARG A 171 3.24 9.20 16.72
C ARG A 171 2.62 9.68 15.43
N LEU A 172 1.31 9.51 15.28
CA LEU A 172 0.55 9.96 14.10
C LEU A 172 0.06 11.41 14.22
N ALA A 173 0.24 12.07 15.38
CA ALA A 173 -0.33 13.38 15.71
C ALA A 173 -1.86 13.42 15.51
N ILE A 174 -2.55 12.36 15.94
CA ILE A 174 -4.00 12.20 15.88
C ILE A 174 -4.51 12.14 17.32
N HIS A 175 -5.58 12.90 17.64
CA HIS A 175 -6.00 13.11 19.02
C HIS A 175 -7.25 12.32 19.43
N ASP A 176 -7.91 11.63 18.50
CA ASP A 176 -9.12 10.87 18.76
C ASP A 176 -9.21 9.58 17.93
N VAL A 177 -10.14 8.70 18.34
CA VAL A 177 -10.33 7.38 17.68
C VAL A 177 -10.88 7.53 16.26
N VAL A 178 -11.76 8.51 16.04
CA VAL A 178 -12.35 8.74 14.71
C VAL A 178 -11.27 9.16 13.72
N GLY A 179 -10.33 9.98 14.15
CA GLY A 179 -9.15 10.35 13.37
C GLY A 179 -8.28 9.13 13.05
N LEU A 180 -8.09 8.19 13.99
CA LEU A 180 -7.37 6.94 13.73
C LEU A 180 -8.06 6.08 12.67
N VAL A 181 -9.39 5.93 12.78
CA VAL A 181 -10.20 5.17 11.81
C VAL A 181 -10.10 5.79 10.42
N ARG A 182 -10.31 7.12 10.31
CA ARG A 182 -10.18 7.85 9.04
C ARG A 182 -8.78 7.71 8.43
N TYR A 183 -7.75 7.79 9.27
CA TYR A 183 -6.38 7.63 8.81
C TYR A 183 -6.13 6.21 8.29
N ALA A 184 -6.54 5.17 9.04
CA ALA A 184 -6.38 3.78 8.65
C ALA A 184 -7.11 3.45 7.33
N MET A 185 -8.33 3.97 7.13
CA MET A 185 -9.06 3.86 5.86
C MET A 185 -8.31 4.57 4.73
N ARG A 186 -7.83 5.79 4.96
CA ARG A 186 -7.13 6.59 3.96
C ARG A 186 -5.82 5.97 3.49
N VAL A 187 -5.11 5.23 4.37
CA VAL A 187 -3.87 4.53 4.03
C VAL A 187 -4.11 3.07 3.61
N GLY A 188 -5.37 2.66 3.42
CA GLY A 188 -5.72 1.32 2.95
C GLY A 188 -5.45 0.19 3.95
N LEU A 189 -5.27 0.49 5.25
CA LEU A 189 -5.13 -0.54 6.28
C LEU A 189 -6.43 -1.32 6.52
N VAL A 190 -7.57 -0.68 6.27
CA VAL A 190 -8.90 -1.28 6.33
C VAL A 190 -9.73 -0.75 5.17
N SER A 191 -10.56 -1.60 4.58
CA SER A 191 -11.53 -1.16 3.58
C SER A 191 -12.74 -0.54 4.29
N PRO A 192 -13.40 0.48 3.68
CA PRO A 192 -14.71 0.89 4.17
C PRO A 192 -15.62 -0.33 4.22
N ALA A 193 -16.32 -0.53 5.35
CA ALA A 193 -17.35 -1.55 5.40
C ALA A 193 -18.39 -1.28 4.29
N ALA A 194 -18.69 -2.30 3.51
CA ALA A 194 -19.71 -2.23 2.47
C ALA A 194 -21.10 -2.07 3.10
#